data_76f4a42de79cca5af7b12f2621626152
#
_entry.id   76f4a42de79cca5af7b12f2621626152
#
_cell.length_a   1.000
_cell.length_b   1.000
_cell.length_c   1.000
_cell.angle_alpha   90.00
_cell.angle_beta   90.00
_cell.angle_gamma   90.00
#
_symmetry.space_group_name_H-M   'P 1'
#
loop_
_entity.id
_entity.type
_entity.pdbx_description
1 polymer ?
#
loop_
_entity_poly.entity_id
_entity_poly.type
_entity_poly.pdbx_seq_one_letter_code
_entity_poly.pdbx_strand_id
1 'polypeptide(L)'
;GALAALGLANLMPNLATMARGIPGFFQPNPQVWRGVHAELGVEQAAYYSTEPLRDTLQALVDFDRIASGAMRLTVGAVNANTGAMRYFDSRHQRLDVAHVMASGALPPAFPAVRIDGEPYWDGGIYSNTPIEAVLDDKPRRDSLIFTVNVWHQSGPEPGSISQVMSRQKDIQFASRADS
;
A
#
# COMPACT_ATOMS: atom_id res chain seq x y z
N GLY A 1 23.54 -25.99 -2.21
CA GLY A 1 23.74 -25.86 -0.75
C GLY A 1 23.46 -24.47 -0.22
N ALA A 2 24.21 -23.42 -0.61
CA ALA A 2 24.12 -22.09 0.01
C ALA A 2 22.80 -21.35 -0.29
N LEU A 3 22.24 -21.46 -1.48
CA LEU A 3 20.97 -20.84 -1.87
C LEU A 3 19.76 -21.45 -1.14
N ALA A 4 19.81 -22.76 -0.85
CA ALA A 4 18.77 -23.42 -0.05
C ALA A 4 18.84 -23.01 1.42
N ALA A 5 20.05 -22.79 1.96
CA ALA A 5 20.26 -22.28 3.31
C ALA A 5 19.78 -20.82 3.47
N LEU A 6 19.99 -19.97 2.47
CA LEU A 6 19.47 -18.60 2.43
C LEU A 6 17.94 -18.57 2.32
N GLY A 7 17.34 -19.48 1.56
CA GLY A 7 15.87 -19.62 1.47
C GLY A 7 15.24 -20.03 2.80
N LEU A 8 15.86 -20.98 3.52
CA LEU A 8 15.42 -21.40 4.86
C LEU A 8 15.68 -20.34 5.93
N ALA A 9 16.79 -19.60 5.84
CA ALA A 9 17.11 -18.52 6.77
C ALA A 9 16.09 -17.37 6.72
N ASN A 10 15.50 -17.09 5.56
CA ASN A 10 14.45 -16.07 5.39
C ASN A 10 13.03 -16.59 5.66
N LEU A 11 12.82 -17.91 5.61
CA LEU A 11 11.49 -18.50 5.79
C LEU A 11 10.97 -18.30 7.22
N MET A 12 11.80 -18.56 8.22
CA MET A 12 11.39 -18.44 9.63
C MET A 12 11.07 -17.02 10.06
N PRO A 13 11.87 -15.97 9.73
CA PRO A 13 11.50 -14.58 9.99
C PRO A 13 10.21 -14.16 9.28
N ASN A 14 10.02 -14.59 8.02
CA ASN A 14 8.81 -14.27 7.28
C ASN A 14 7.57 -14.93 7.90
N LEU A 15 7.66 -16.20 8.29
CA LEU A 15 6.57 -16.88 8.99
C LEU A 15 6.27 -16.24 10.35
N ALA A 16 7.31 -15.84 11.09
CA ALA A 16 7.13 -15.14 12.36
C ALA A 16 6.44 -13.78 12.17
N THR A 17 6.82 -13.02 11.13
CA THR A 17 6.16 -11.75 10.76
C THR A 17 4.70 -11.97 10.35
N MET A 18 4.43 -12.98 9.55
CA MET A 18 3.06 -13.34 9.15
C MET A 18 2.20 -13.76 10.36
N ALA A 19 2.78 -14.46 11.33
CA ALA A 19 2.07 -14.95 12.50
C ALA A 19 1.90 -13.90 13.61
N ARG A 20 2.81 -12.92 13.73
CA ARG A 20 2.83 -11.93 14.82
C ARG A 20 2.50 -10.52 14.37
N GLY A 21 2.62 -10.24 13.08
CA GLY A 21 2.57 -8.87 12.55
C GLY A 21 3.87 -8.10 12.76
N ILE A 22 3.79 -6.79 12.56
CA ILE A 22 4.87 -5.83 12.82
C ILE A 22 4.36 -4.80 13.84
N PRO A 23 5.00 -4.69 15.02
CA PRO A 23 4.61 -3.71 16.03
C PRO A 23 4.54 -2.30 15.43
N GLY A 24 3.48 -1.56 15.76
CA GLY A 24 3.27 -0.20 15.25
C GLY A 24 2.86 -0.13 13.77
N PHE A 25 2.67 -1.27 13.09
CA PHE A 25 2.23 -1.30 11.71
C PHE A 25 0.98 -2.18 11.53
N PHE A 26 1.10 -3.50 11.70
CA PHE A 26 -0.03 -4.41 11.55
C PHE A 26 0.04 -5.59 12.51
N GLN A 27 -1.11 -6.17 12.79
CA GLN A 27 -1.26 -7.37 13.61
C GLN A 27 -2.22 -8.36 12.94
N PRO A 28 -2.14 -9.67 13.25
CA PRO A 28 -3.07 -10.66 12.73
C PRO A 28 -4.52 -10.27 13.03
N ASN A 29 -5.38 -10.43 12.04
CA ASN A 29 -6.80 -10.20 12.22
C ASN A 29 -7.47 -11.46 12.81
N PRO A 30 -8.03 -11.41 14.03
CA PRO A 30 -8.66 -12.58 14.65
C PRO A 30 -9.90 -13.06 13.88
N GLN A 31 -10.52 -12.24 13.04
CA GLN A 31 -11.69 -12.62 12.26
C GLN A 31 -11.37 -13.64 11.16
N VAL A 32 -10.10 -13.81 10.78
CA VAL A 32 -9.66 -14.80 9.79
C VAL A 32 -10.08 -16.23 10.18
N TRP A 33 -10.17 -16.53 11.47
CA TRP A 33 -10.61 -17.83 11.97
C TRP A 33 -12.07 -18.18 11.64
N ARG A 34 -12.88 -17.20 11.25
CA ARG A 34 -14.26 -17.42 10.78
C ARG A 34 -14.33 -18.00 9.36
N GLY A 35 -13.19 -18.10 8.71
CA GLY A 35 -13.04 -18.62 7.34
C GLY A 35 -13.13 -17.55 6.27
N VAL A 36 -12.55 -17.86 5.10
CA VAL A 36 -12.41 -16.92 3.98
C VAL A 36 -13.75 -16.50 3.33
N HIS A 37 -14.82 -17.20 3.63
CA HIS A 37 -16.16 -16.89 3.13
C HIS A 37 -17.05 -16.18 4.16
N ALA A 38 -16.50 -15.84 5.34
CA ALA A 38 -17.26 -15.12 6.35
C ALA A 38 -17.51 -13.67 5.89
N GLU A 39 -18.75 -13.22 6.00
CA GLU A 39 -19.12 -11.84 5.72
C GLU A 39 -18.66 -10.95 6.89
N LEU A 40 -17.57 -10.25 6.70
CA LEU A 40 -16.94 -9.39 7.72
C LEU A 40 -17.13 -7.90 7.46
N GLY A 41 -17.63 -7.56 6.26
CA GLY A 41 -17.56 -6.20 5.75
C GLY A 41 -16.14 -5.81 5.28
N VAL A 42 -16.06 -4.88 4.33
CA VAL A 42 -14.82 -4.54 3.62
C VAL A 42 -13.72 -3.97 4.52
N GLU A 43 -14.10 -3.37 5.67
CA GLU A 43 -13.19 -2.80 6.67
C GLU A 43 -12.58 -3.84 7.62
N GLN A 44 -13.02 -5.08 7.55
CA GLN A 44 -12.52 -6.19 8.36
C GLN A 44 -12.14 -7.43 7.53
N ALA A 45 -12.49 -7.45 6.24
CA ALA A 45 -12.23 -8.55 5.33
C ALA A 45 -10.76 -8.53 4.85
N ALA A 46 -9.83 -8.85 5.76
CA ALA A 46 -8.40 -8.87 5.50
C ALA A 46 -7.68 -9.84 6.45
N TYR A 47 -6.46 -10.25 6.08
CA TYR A 47 -5.63 -11.12 6.91
C TYR A 47 -5.07 -10.40 8.15
N TYR A 48 -4.86 -9.09 8.05
CA TYR A 48 -4.27 -8.28 9.13
C TYR A 48 -5.14 -7.06 9.44
N SER A 49 -5.04 -6.57 10.68
CA SER A 49 -5.54 -5.26 11.09
C SER A 49 -4.41 -4.24 11.08
N THR A 50 -4.70 -3.03 10.60
CA THR A 50 -3.78 -1.88 10.56
C THR A 50 -4.07 -0.84 11.64
N GLU A 51 -4.79 -1.21 12.70
CA GLU A 51 -5.01 -0.31 13.85
C GLU A 51 -3.71 0.19 14.47
N PRO A 52 -2.64 -0.66 14.66
CA PRO A 52 -1.37 -0.16 15.17
C PRO A 52 -0.72 0.91 14.29
N LEU A 53 -0.93 0.85 12.95
CA LEU A 53 -0.45 1.88 12.03
C LEU A 53 -1.17 3.21 12.24
N ARG A 54 -2.47 3.18 12.52
CA ARG A 54 -3.25 4.39 12.83
C ARG A 54 -2.64 5.16 13.99
N ASP A 55 -2.36 4.47 15.09
CA ASP A 55 -1.77 5.07 16.30
C ASP A 55 -0.37 5.63 15.99
N THR A 56 0.43 4.89 15.25
CA THR A 56 1.78 5.31 14.83
C THR A 56 1.74 6.56 13.97
N LEU A 57 0.85 6.60 12.98
CA LEU A 57 0.71 7.77 12.09
C LEU A 57 0.19 9.00 12.85
N GLN A 58 -0.77 8.82 13.76
CA GLN A 58 -1.27 9.90 14.60
C GLN A 58 -0.20 10.48 15.54
N ALA A 59 0.71 9.64 16.02
CA ALA A 59 1.79 10.06 16.91
C ALA A 59 2.96 10.75 16.17
N LEU A 60 3.23 10.36 14.90
CA LEU A 60 4.42 10.79 14.17
C LEU A 60 4.15 11.86 13.11
N VAL A 61 2.92 11.93 12.57
CA VAL A 61 2.59 12.83 11.45
C VAL A 61 1.84 14.06 11.95
N ASP A 62 2.41 15.21 11.69
CA ASP A 62 1.76 16.51 11.93
C ASP A 62 0.86 16.87 10.73
N PHE A 63 -0.40 16.45 10.79
CA PHE A 63 -1.41 16.74 9.75
C PHE A 63 -1.77 18.23 9.68
N ASP A 64 -1.61 18.99 10.76
CA ASP A 64 -1.84 20.43 10.76
C ASP A 64 -0.75 21.15 9.96
N ARG A 65 0.49 20.70 10.06
CA ARG A 65 1.60 21.20 9.24
C ARG A 65 1.39 20.90 7.76
N ILE A 66 0.86 19.73 7.40
CA ILE A 66 0.48 19.41 6.02
C ILE A 66 -0.64 20.34 5.55
N ALA A 67 -1.67 20.54 6.37
CA ALA A 67 -2.80 21.39 6.06
C ALA A 67 -2.41 22.89 5.95
N SER A 68 -1.33 23.33 6.61
CA SER A 68 -0.82 24.70 6.50
C SER A 68 -0.21 25.04 5.13
N GLY A 69 -0.03 24.05 4.26
CA GLY A 69 0.55 24.23 2.92
C GLY A 69 2.08 24.32 2.89
N ALA A 70 2.77 24.09 4.02
CA ALA A 70 4.24 24.08 4.08
C ALA A 70 4.85 23.02 3.16
N MET A 71 4.12 21.92 2.95
CA MET A 71 4.46 20.84 2.03
C MET A 71 3.18 20.29 1.39
N ARG A 72 3.22 20.05 0.09
CA ARG A 72 2.13 19.33 -0.58
C ARG A 72 2.29 17.83 -0.35
N LEU A 73 1.22 17.21 0.07
CA LEU A 73 1.08 15.75 0.12
C LEU A 73 -0.06 15.34 -0.81
N THR A 74 0.22 14.41 -1.72
CA THR A 74 -0.80 13.75 -2.54
C THR A 74 -0.67 12.25 -2.31
N VAL A 75 -1.77 11.60 -1.98
CA VAL A 75 -1.85 10.13 -1.82
C VAL A 75 -2.89 9.57 -2.77
N GLY A 76 -2.60 8.41 -3.35
CA GLY A 76 -3.51 7.74 -4.29
C GLY A 76 -4.16 6.52 -3.65
N ALA A 77 -5.45 6.33 -3.88
CA ALA A 77 -6.17 5.15 -3.45
C ALA A 77 -7.24 4.75 -4.48
N VAL A 78 -7.59 3.46 -4.52
CA VAL A 78 -8.61 2.92 -5.44
C VAL A 78 -9.91 2.72 -4.68
N ASN A 79 -11.01 3.26 -5.19
CA ASN A 79 -12.32 3.00 -4.64
C ASN A 79 -12.69 1.52 -4.86
N ALA A 80 -12.95 0.80 -3.77
CA ALA A 80 -13.19 -0.64 -3.81
C ALA A 80 -14.51 -1.04 -4.51
N ASN A 81 -15.47 -0.11 -4.59
CA ASN A 81 -16.76 -0.36 -5.24
C ASN A 81 -16.71 -0.12 -6.74
N THR A 82 -15.95 0.91 -7.19
CA THR A 82 -15.96 1.36 -8.58
C THR A 82 -14.70 0.99 -9.35
N GLY A 83 -13.61 0.64 -8.65
CA GLY A 83 -12.28 0.44 -9.24
C GLY A 83 -11.61 1.74 -9.71
N ALA A 84 -12.21 2.91 -9.44
CA ALA A 84 -11.67 4.19 -9.88
C ALA A 84 -10.53 4.65 -8.96
N MET A 85 -9.42 5.10 -9.59
CA MET A 85 -8.32 5.76 -8.90
C MET A 85 -8.74 7.15 -8.43
N ARG A 86 -8.42 7.50 -7.18
CA ARG A 86 -8.63 8.84 -6.61
C ARG A 86 -7.33 9.32 -5.98
N TYR A 87 -6.96 10.56 -6.32
CA TYR A 87 -5.86 11.28 -5.69
C TYR A 87 -6.42 12.24 -4.65
N PHE A 88 -5.98 12.09 -3.41
CA PHE A 88 -6.27 12.99 -2.30
C PHE A 88 -5.09 13.95 -2.14
N ASP A 89 -5.33 15.25 -2.32
CA ASP A 89 -4.29 16.27 -2.40
C ASP A 89 -4.51 17.33 -1.33
N SER A 90 -3.47 17.60 -0.53
CA SER A 90 -3.52 18.59 0.55
C SER A 90 -3.76 20.03 0.09
N ARG A 91 -3.60 20.32 -1.21
CA ARG A 91 -3.98 21.63 -1.78
C ARG A 91 -5.49 21.83 -1.90
N HIS A 92 -6.24 20.74 -2.01
CA HIS A 92 -7.67 20.78 -2.31
C HIS A 92 -8.53 20.36 -1.13
N GLN A 93 -7.96 19.61 -0.20
CA GLN A 93 -8.67 19.14 0.98
C GLN A 93 -7.71 18.90 2.15
N ARG A 94 -8.23 18.93 3.37
CA ARG A 94 -7.48 18.50 4.54
C ARG A 94 -7.30 16.99 4.48
N LEU A 95 -6.05 16.54 4.55
CA LEU A 95 -5.72 15.12 4.68
C LEU A 95 -5.62 14.75 6.16
N ASP A 96 -5.94 13.50 6.45
CA ASP A 96 -5.83 12.90 7.77
C ASP A 96 -5.21 11.49 7.69
N VAL A 97 -5.16 10.82 8.82
CA VAL A 97 -4.60 9.47 8.92
C VAL A 97 -5.31 8.46 8.01
N ALA A 98 -6.63 8.60 7.79
CA ALA A 98 -7.38 7.67 6.94
C ALA A 98 -6.91 7.71 5.48
N HIS A 99 -6.59 8.90 4.96
CA HIS A 99 -6.07 9.05 3.61
C HIS A 99 -4.73 8.34 3.40
N VAL A 100 -3.81 8.47 4.37
CA VAL A 100 -2.51 7.80 4.32
C VAL A 100 -2.68 6.28 4.45
N MET A 101 -3.53 5.83 5.37
CA MET A 101 -3.81 4.40 5.54
C MET A 101 -4.45 3.79 4.30
N ALA A 102 -5.38 4.49 3.64
CA ALA A 102 -6.03 4.03 2.42
C ALA A 102 -5.02 3.79 1.30
N SER A 103 -4.02 4.70 1.16
CA SER A 103 -2.99 4.58 0.13
C SER A 103 -2.04 3.40 0.30
N GLY A 104 -2.01 2.76 1.47
CA GLY A 104 -1.23 1.57 1.76
C GLY A 104 -2.08 0.34 2.12
N ALA A 105 -3.39 0.40 1.93
CA ALA A 105 -4.34 -0.67 2.26
C ALA A 105 -4.38 -1.75 1.17
N LEU A 106 -3.31 -2.51 0.99
CA LEU A 106 -3.18 -3.51 -0.08
C LEU A 106 -3.97 -4.78 0.24
N PRO A 107 -5.05 -5.10 -0.51
CA PRO A 107 -5.82 -6.32 -0.31
C PRO A 107 -5.05 -7.56 -0.85
N PRO A 108 -5.30 -8.75 -0.32
CA PRO A 108 -6.15 -9.07 0.82
C PRO A 108 -5.42 -8.97 2.16
N ALA A 109 -4.18 -8.45 2.17
CA ALA A 109 -3.39 -8.33 3.39
C ALA A 109 -4.04 -7.34 4.37
N PHE A 110 -4.41 -6.15 3.89
CA PHE A 110 -4.95 -5.07 4.69
C PHE A 110 -6.39 -4.72 4.29
N PRO A 111 -7.24 -4.34 5.27
CA PRO A 111 -8.63 -4.01 5.00
C PRO A 111 -8.77 -2.66 4.28
N ALA A 112 -9.89 -2.47 3.59
CA ALA A 112 -10.22 -1.16 3.04
C ALA A 112 -10.36 -0.12 4.15
N VAL A 113 -10.05 1.12 3.81
CA VAL A 113 -10.23 2.28 4.68
C VAL A 113 -11.37 3.14 4.14
N ARG A 114 -12.30 3.53 5.01
CA ARG A 114 -13.43 4.37 4.62
C ARG A 114 -13.08 5.85 4.68
N ILE A 115 -13.33 6.57 3.56
CA ILE A 115 -13.17 8.01 3.43
C ILE A 115 -14.46 8.55 2.81
N ASP A 116 -15.08 9.52 3.44
CA ASP A 116 -16.34 10.15 2.98
C ASP A 116 -17.47 9.10 2.70
N GLY A 117 -17.52 8.02 3.47
CA GLY A 117 -18.51 6.97 3.28
C GLY A 117 -18.12 5.89 2.26
N GLU A 118 -17.09 6.07 1.44
CA GLU A 118 -16.63 5.15 0.41
C GLU A 118 -15.42 4.33 0.86
N PRO A 119 -15.34 3.02 0.51
CA PRO A 119 -14.20 2.17 0.85
C PRO A 119 -13.07 2.33 -0.17
N TYR A 120 -11.83 2.44 0.33
CA TYR A 120 -10.64 2.58 -0.51
C TYR A 120 -9.58 1.55 -0.17
N TRP A 121 -8.92 1.04 -1.18
CA TRP A 121 -7.71 0.21 -1.15
C TRP A 121 -6.50 0.96 -1.69
N ASP A 122 -5.33 0.35 -1.52
CA ASP A 122 -4.04 0.85 -2.01
C ASP A 122 -4.10 1.22 -3.50
N GLY A 123 -3.67 2.45 -3.81
CA GLY A 123 -3.57 2.94 -5.18
C GLY A 123 -2.59 2.16 -6.05
N GLY A 124 -1.62 1.47 -5.45
CA GLY A 124 -0.65 0.61 -6.13
C GLY A 124 -1.29 -0.55 -6.91
N ILE A 125 -2.54 -0.93 -6.60
CA ILE A 125 -3.30 -1.90 -7.41
C ILE A 125 -3.53 -1.37 -8.82
N TYR A 126 -3.74 -0.07 -8.97
CA TYR A 126 -4.02 0.61 -10.23
C TYR A 126 -2.75 1.20 -10.86
N SER A 127 -2.00 1.99 -10.10
CA SER A 127 -0.75 2.63 -10.50
C SER A 127 0.21 2.72 -9.32
N ASN A 128 1.33 1.98 -9.40
CA ASN A 128 2.31 1.96 -8.30
C ASN A 128 3.30 3.14 -8.35
N THR A 129 3.42 3.81 -9.49
CA THR A 129 4.22 5.03 -9.65
C THR A 129 3.39 6.08 -10.37
N PRO A 130 2.51 6.79 -9.64
CA PRO A 130 1.52 7.71 -10.22
C PRO A 130 2.17 9.05 -10.61
N ILE A 131 3.13 9.03 -11.55
CA ILE A 131 3.83 10.22 -12.07
C ILE A 131 2.86 11.21 -12.71
N GLU A 132 1.75 10.74 -13.24
CA GLU A 132 0.68 11.55 -13.83
C GLU A 132 0.13 12.58 -12.84
N ALA A 133 0.08 12.26 -11.55
CA ALA A 133 -0.36 13.19 -10.51
C ALA A 133 0.53 14.44 -10.41
N VAL A 134 1.78 14.35 -10.89
CA VAL A 134 2.73 15.46 -10.95
C VAL A 134 2.71 16.12 -12.35
N LEU A 135 2.69 15.32 -13.41
CA LEU A 135 2.75 15.81 -14.79
C LEU A 135 1.48 16.55 -15.22
N ASP A 136 0.33 16.17 -14.66
CA ASP A 136 -0.96 16.80 -14.93
C ASP A 136 -1.23 18.05 -14.06
N ASP A 137 -0.30 18.40 -13.15
CA ASP A 137 -0.44 19.56 -12.27
C ASP A 137 -0.47 20.88 -13.08
N LYS A 138 -1.30 21.80 -12.62
CA LYS A 138 -1.44 23.13 -13.26
C LYS A 138 -1.34 24.24 -12.21
N PRO A 139 -0.64 25.35 -12.55
CA PRO A 139 0.15 25.57 -13.77
C PRO A 139 1.39 24.65 -13.79
N ARG A 140 1.78 24.18 -14.97
CA ARG A 140 3.03 23.43 -15.16
C ARG A 140 4.21 24.29 -14.71
N ARG A 141 5.14 23.66 -14.00
CA ARG A 141 6.37 24.29 -13.50
C ARG A 141 7.55 23.42 -13.87
N ASP A 142 8.70 24.06 -14.05
CA ASP A 142 9.96 23.33 -14.13
C ASP A 142 10.19 22.63 -12.79
N SER A 143 10.32 21.31 -12.83
CA SER A 143 10.37 20.48 -11.63
C SER A 143 11.46 19.42 -11.78
N LEU A 144 12.18 19.16 -10.69
CA LEU A 144 13.03 17.98 -10.57
C LEU A 144 12.18 16.89 -9.89
N ILE A 145 12.01 15.76 -10.58
CA ILE A 145 11.18 14.66 -10.11
C ILE A 145 12.09 13.49 -9.73
N PHE A 146 11.95 12.99 -8.49
CA PHE A 146 12.57 11.76 -8.03
C PHE A 146 11.50 10.69 -7.93
N THR A 147 11.70 9.56 -8.63
CA THR A 147 10.85 8.38 -8.49
C THR A 147 11.57 7.33 -7.66
N VAL A 148 10.87 6.73 -6.70
CA VAL A 148 11.37 5.61 -5.90
C VAL A 148 10.66 4.36 -6.36
N ASN A 149 11.39 3.46 -7.01
CA ASN A 149 10.88 2.17 -7.46
C ASN A 149 11.45 1.06 -6.58
N VAL A 150 10.57 0.37 -5.86
CA VAL A 150 10.93 -0.73 -4.95
C VAL A 150 10.72 -2.11 -5.57
N TRP A 151 10.18 -2.17 -6.79
CA TRP A 151 9.91 -3.40 -7.52
C TRP A 151 10.77 -3.49 -8.78
N HIS A 152 11.30 -4.66 -9.08
CA HIS A 152 12.16 -4.88 -10.24
C HIS A 152 11.34 -5.35 -11.45
N GLN A 153 11.33 -4.52 -12.50
CA GLN A 153 10.69 -4.89 -13.78
C GLN A 153 11.41 -6.05 -14.44
N SER A 154 12.74 -6.08 -14.41
CA SER A 154 13.57 -7.18 -14.92
C SER A 154 13.97 -8.13 -13.81
N GLY A 155 14.09 -9.42 -14.13
CA GLY A 155 14.52 -10.45 -13.18
C GLY A 155 14.85 -11.75 -13.86
N PRO A 156 15.50 -12.69 -13.15
CA PRO A 156 15.82 -13.99 -13.69
C PRO A 156 14.56 -14.80 -14.01
N GLU A 157 14.73 -15.79 -14.89
CA GLU A 157 13.68 -16.76 -15.20
C GLU A 157 13.29 -17.56 -13.96
N PRO A 158 12.00 -17.59 -13.58
CA PRO A 158 11.55 -18.31 -12.39
C PRO A 158 11.52 -19.82 -12.66
N GLY A 159 12.17 -20.61 -11.82
CA GLY A 159 12.26 -22.08 -11.90
C GLY A 159 11.37 -22.81 -10.89
N SER A 160 10.59 -22.11 -10.05
CA SER A 160 9.69 -22.72 -9.07
C SER A 160 8.37 -21.95 -8.97
N ILE A 161 7.31 -22.60 -8.46
CA ILE A 161 6.00 -21.95 -8.24
C ILE A 161 6.16 -20.70 -7.36
N SER A 162 6.93 -20.77 -6.30
CA SER A 162 7.19 -19.61 -5.42
C SER A 162 7.87 -18.46 -6.17
N GLN A 163 8.85 -18.76 -7.02
CA GLN A 163 9.52 -17.76 -7.85
C GLN A 163 8.58 -17.16 -8.90
N VAL A 164 7.69 -17.97 -9.50
CA VAL A 164 6.65 -17.48 -10.42
C VAL A 164 5.71 -16.52 -9.71
N MET A 165 5.24 -16.85 -8.50
CA MET A 165 4.37 -15.96 -7.71
C MET A 165 5.07 -14.65 -7.33
N SER A 166 6.34 -14.71 -6.93
CA SER A 166 7.13 -13.49 -6.65
C SER A 166 7.31 -12.67 -7.91
N ARG A 167 7.69 -13.31 -9.03
CA ARG A 167 7.90 -12.62 -10.31
C ARG A 167 6.63 -11.96 -10.84
N GLN A 168 5.48 -12.60 -10.66
CA GLN A 168 4.18 -12.00 -11.00
C GLN A 168 3.96 -10.68 -10.25
N LYS A 169 4.24 -10.67 -8.94
CA LYS A 169 4.13 -9.44 -8.12
C LYS A 169 5.11 -8.36 -8.57
N ASP A 170 6.37 -8.72 -8.81
CA ASP A 170 7.38 -7.79 -9.30
C ASP A 170 6.91 -7.10 -10.60
N ILE A 171 6.38 -7.86 -11.55
CA ILE A 171 5.86 -7.32 -12.82
C ILE A 171 4.59 -6.48 -12.59
N GLN A 172 3.69 -6.93 -11.73
CA GLN A 172 2.42 -6.26 -11.47
C GLN A 172 2.63 -4.88 -10.83
N PHE A 173 3.60 -4.78 -9.89
CA PHE A 173 3.86 -3.57 -9.12
C PHE A 173 5.09 -2.78 -9.61
N ALA A 174 5.81 -3.29 -10.62
CA ALA A 174 6.90 -2.52 -11.23
C ALA A 174 6.38 -1.21 -11.83
N SER A 175 7.19 -0.17 -11.73
CA SER A 175 6.89 1.11 -12.37
C SER A 175 6.77 0.94 -13.89
N ARG A 176 5.77 1.57 -14.48
CA ARG A 176 5.61 1.69 -15.93
C ARG A 176 6.15 3.02 -16.47
N ALA A 177 6.91 3.75 -15.67
CA ALA A 177 7.45 5.04 -16.05
C ALA A 177 8.53 4.97 -17.15
N ASP A 178 9.03 3.76 -17.45
CA ASP A 178 10.05 3.51 -18.48
C ASP A 178 9.48 3.09 -19.83
N SER A 179 8.15 3.20 -20.04
CA SER A 179 7.48 2.82 -21.28
C SER A 179 6.96 4.02 -22.08
#